data_9df973d5d5f0470f649a86db06300bf0
#
_entry.id   9df973d5d5f0470f649a86db06300bf0
#
_cell.length_a   1.000
_cell.length_b   1.000
_cell.length_c   1.000
_cell.angle_alpha   90.00
_cell.angle_beta   90.00
_cell.angle_gamma   90.00
#
_symmetry.space_group_name_H-M   'P 1'
#
loop_
_entity.id
_entity.type
_entity.pdbx_description
1 polymer ?
#
loop_
_entity_poly.entity_id
_entity_poly.type
_entity_poly.pdbx_seq_one_letter_code
_entity_poly.pdbx_strand_id
1 'polypeptide(L)'
;MQHTIEEGQRLVADWLAKTAARPIQAVYPVATGVSVTERGGQVLATAPIMLGAHRIALVGDTVRYADGTEAIIISGAGVAGMVDNRSFALVGSELNNGDRIAGPHHDDATITQYADEPPIEGLLDPAYVSASGAGV
;
A
#
# COMPACT_ATOMS: atom_id res chain seq x y z
N MET A 1 -5.78 45.02 -22.81
CA MET A 1 -5.30 43.97 -22.08
C MET A 1 -6.33 43.06 -21.63
N GLN A 2 -6.27 41.93 -22.11
CA GLN A 2 -7.32 41.05 -21.95
C GLN A 2 -6.87 39.75 -21.43
N HIS A 3 -5.85 39.72 -20.73
CA HIS A 3 -5.63 38.59 -19.96
C HIS A 3 -6.40 38.64 -18.80
N THR A 4 -7.18 38.04 -18.94
CA THR A 4 -8.36 38.31 -18.39
C THR A 4 -8.74 37.17 -17.54
N ILE A 5 -9.84 37.28 -16.92
CA ILE A 5 -10.46 36.23 -16.15
C ILE A 5 -10.65 34.99 -16.99
N GLU A 6 -11.02 35.12 -18.27
CA GLU A 6 -11.20 33.98 -19.14
C GLU A 6 -9.91 33.18 -19.35
N GLU A 7 -8.81 33.89 -19.58
CA GLU A 7 -7.53 33.24 -19.80
C GLU A 7 -7.02 32.58 -18.52
N GLY A 8 -7.18 33.26 -17.38
CA GLY A 8 -6.82 32.67 -16.10
C GLY A 8 -7.65 31.43 -15.76
N GLN A 9 -8.94 31.49 -16.06
CA GLN A 9 -9.81 30.31 -15.83
C GLN A 9 -9.41 29.14 -16.71
N ARG A 10 -8.98 29.38 -17.93
CA ARG A 10 -8.52 28.33 -18.82
C ARG A 10 -7.26 27.65 -18.28
N LEU A 11 -6.30 28.42 -17.78
CA LEU A 11 -5.07 27.86 -17.21
C LEU A 11 -5.36 27.01 -15.97
N VAL A 12 -6.26 27.45 -15.11
CA VAL A 12 -6.65 26.69 -13.94
C VAL A 12 -7.37 25.41 -14.34
N ALA A 13 -8.27 25.49 -15.32
CA ALA A 13 -8.99 24.32 -15.80
C ALA A 13 -8.03 23.29 -16.41
N ASP A 14 -7.04 23.74 -17.18
CA ASP A 14 -6.03 22.85 -17.75
C ASP A 14 -5.22 22.16 -16.65
N TRP A 15 -4.83 22.89 -15.62
CA TRP A 15 -4.09 22.31 -14.51
C TRP A 15 -4.92 21.27 -13.77
N LEU A 16 -6.17 21.59 -13.47
CA LEU A 16 -7.08 20.64 -12.81
C LEU A 16 -7.32 19.40 -13.64
N ALA A 17 -7.49 19.58 -14.97
CA ALA A 17 -7.70 18.45 -15.86
C ALA A 17 -6.47 17.54 -15.89
N LYS A 18 -5.28 18.10 -15.93
CA LYS A 18 -4.06 17.30 -15.90
C LYS A 18 -3.90 16.57 -14.59
N THR A 19 -4.21 17.22 -13.47
CA THR A 19 -4.13 16.59 -12.14
C THR A 19 -5.18 15.50 -12.01
N ALA A 20 -6.42 15.76 -12.42
CA ALA A 20 -7.50 14.78 -12.32
C ALA A 20 -7.34 13.63 -13.30
N ALA A 21 -6.71 13.89 -14.46
CA ALA A 21 -6.52 12.89 -15.50
C ALA A 21 -5.19 12.14 -15.37
N ARG A 22 -4.44 12.36 -14.29
CA ARG A 22 -3.16 11.70 -14.10
C ARG A 22 -3.35 10.19 -14.13
N PRO A 23 -2.65 9.47 -15.03
CA PRO A 23 -2.91 8.06 -15.19
C PRO A 23 -2.47 7.26 -13.97
N ILE A 24 -3.36 6.44 -13.48
CA ILE A 24 -3.09 5.55 -12.34
C ILE A 24 -2.86 4.15 -12.89
N GLN A 25 -1.73 3.55 -12.55
CA GLN A 25 -1.44 2.18 -12.93
C GLN A 25 -2.08 1.20 -11.97
N ALA A 26 -1.99 1.45 -10.68
CA ALA A 26 -2.55 0.58 -9.66
C ALA A 26 -2.75 1.32 -8.34
N VAL A 27 -3.76 0.89 -7.57
CA VAL A 27 -4.04 1.40 -6.23
C VAL A 27 -4.13 0.22 -5.29
N TYR A 28 -3.41 0.29 -4.18
CA TYR A 28 -3.34 -0.80 -3.21
C TYR A 28 -3.83 -0.31 -1.84
N PRO A 29 -4.96 -0.82 -1.34
CA PRO A 29 -5.37 -0.50 0.03
C PRO A 29 -4.34 -1.00 1.04
N VAL A 30 -4.10 -0.23 2.09
CA VAL A 30 -3.21 -0.64 3.18
C VAL A 30 -3.91 -1.75 3.98
N ALA A 31 -3.21 -2.84 4.25
CA ALA A 31 -3.75 -3.93 5.04
C ALA A 31 -3.75 -3.60 6.53
N THR A 32 -4.69 -4.17 7.26
CA THR A 32 -4.88 -3.93 8.69
C THR A 32 -5.13 -5.24 9.43
N GLY A 33 -5.36 -5.14 10.73
CA GLY A 33 -5.68 -6.30 11.56
C GLY A 33 -7.02 -6.97 11.24
N VAL A 34 -7.85 -6.38 10.38
CA VAL A 34 -9.08 -7.03 9.91
C VAL A 34 -8.92 -7.60 8.50
N SER A 35 -7.76 -7.46 7.90
CA SER A 35 -7.50 -8.01 6.57
C SER A 35 -7.44 -9.53 6.63
N VAL A 36 -7.87 -10.16 5.54
CA VAL A 36 -7.88 -11.62 5.42
C VAL A 36 -7.18 -12.02 4.12
N THR A 37 -6.68 -13.25 4.08
CA THR A 37 -5.99 -13.75 2.90
C THR A 37 -6.94 -14.56 2.03
N GLU A 38 -6.48 -14.90 0.81
CA GLU A 38 -7.26 -15.70 -0.14
C GLU A 38 -7.62 -17.07 0.45
N ARG A 39 -6.75 -17.62 1.29
CA ARG A 39 -6.99 -18.91 1.94
C ARG A 39 -7.66 -18.81 3.30
N GLY A 40 -8.16 -17.61 3.65
CA GLY A 40 -8.90 -17.41 4.89
C GLY A 40 -8.05 -17.15 6.11
N GLY A 41 -6.78 -16.80 5.94
CA GLY A 41 -5.92 -16.42 7.06
C GLY A 41 -6.27 -15.04 7.61
N GLN A 42 -6.11 -14.85 8.91
CA GLN A 42 -6.35 -13.60 9.63
C GLN A 42 -5.04 -12.90 9.92
N VAL A 43 -4.91 -11.66 9.49
CA VAL A 43 -3.70 -10.86 9.75
C VAL A 43 -3.65 -10.42 11.21
N LEU A 44 -2.48 -10.60 11.84
CA LEU A 44 -2.21 -10.14 13.21
C LEU A 44 -1.30 -8.91 13.11
N ALA A 45 -1.92 -7.74 13.05
CA ALA A 45 -1.21 -6.48 12.85
C ALA A 45 -0.52 -6.01 14.13
N THR A 46 0.72 -5.52 14.02
CA THR A 46 1.54 -5.12 15.17
C THR A 46 1.99 -3.67 15.16
N ALA A 47 1.73 -2.92 14.08
CA ALA A 47 2.19 -1.53 14.01
C ALA A 47 1.54 -0.66 15.08
N PRO A 48 2.26 0.35 15.61
CA PRO A 48 1.67 1.29 16.55
C PRO A 48 0.76 2.32 15.89
N ILE A 49 0.54 2.21 14.59
CA ILE A 49 -0.26 3.14 13.81
C ILE A 49 -1.65 2.55 13.58
N MET A 50 -2.67 3.34 13.82
CA MET A 50 -4.06 2.93 13.65
C MET A 50 -4.66 3.57 12.40
N LEU A 51 -5.46 2.81 11.70
CA LEU A 51 -6.33 3.29 10.64
C LEU A 51 -7.76 3.08 11.13
N GLY A 52 -8.36 4.14 11.66
CA GLY A 52 -9.62 4.01 12.38
C GLY A 52 -9.42 3.18 13.64
N ALA A 53 -10.18 2.11 13.78
CA ALA A 53 -10.13 1.23 14.95
C ALA A 53 -9.14 0.07 14.78
N HIS A 54 -8.42 0.00 13.66
CA HIS A 54 -7.62 -1.17 13.33
C HIS A 54 -6.15 -0.80 13.16
N ARG A 55 -5.25 -1.66 13.63
CA ARG A 55 -3.81 -1.45 13.43
C ARG A 55 -3.44 -1.73 11.98
N ILE A 56 -2.51 -0.92 11.46
CA ILE A 56 -1.93 -1.17 10.14
C ILE A 56 -1.05 -2.41 10.22
N ALA A 57 -1.13 -3.27 9.23
CA ALA A 57 -0.28 -4.45 9.10
C ALA A 57 1.03 -4.08 8.42
N LEU A 58 2.10 -4.78 8.78
CA LEU A 58 3.44 -4.55 8.24
C LEU A 58 3.99 -5.85 7.66
N VAL A 59 4.94 -5.71 6.74
CA VAL A 59 5.77 -6.84 6.30
C VAL A 59 6.43 -7.44 7.54
N GLY A 60 6.40 -8.77 7.66
CA GLY A 60 6.89 -9.48 8.83
C GLY A 60 5.81 -9.83 9.84
N ASP A 61 4.61 -9.25 9.72
CA ASP A 61 3.50 -9.63 10.57
C ASP A 61 3.01 -11.04 10.24
N THR A 62 2.43 -11.68 11.26
CA THR A 62 1.96 -13.07 11.16
C THR A 62 0.53 -13.12 10.66
N VAL A 63 0.22 -14.14 9.87
CA VAL A 63 -1.14 -14.50 9.48
C VAL A 63 -1.44 -15.85 10.07
N ARG A 64 -2.59 -15.99 10.72
CA ARG A 64 -2.99 -17.24 11.38
C ARG A 64 -4.20 -17.85 10.68
N TYR A 65 -4.15 -19.15 10.48
CA TYR A 65 -5.22 -19.91 9.83
C TYR A 65 -6.06 -20.68 10.84
N ALA A 66 -7.25 -21.07 10.43
CA ALA A 66 -8.19 -21.80 11.32
C ALA A 66 -7.62 -23.14 11.81
N ASP A 67 -6.72 -23.75 11.06
CA ASP A 67 -6.09 -25.02 11.44
C ASP A 67 -4.90 -24.83 12.38
N GLY A 68 -4.62 -23.61 12.81
CA GLY A 68 -3.52 -23.31 13.71
C GLY A 68 -2.18 -23.05 13.05
N THR A 69 -2.08 -23.22 11.73
CA THR A 69 -0.85 -22.87 11.02
C THR A 69 -0.71 -21.37 10.87
N GLU A 70 0.52 -20.92 10.61
CA GLU A 70 0.83 -19.50 10.46
C GLU A 70 1.71 -19.26 9.25
N ALA A 71 1.65 -18.06 8.72
CA ALA A 71 2.53 -17.59 7.66
C ALA A 71 2.96 -16.16 7.97
N ILE A 72 3.90 -15.64 7.19
CA ILE A 72 4.46 -14.31 7.40
C ILE A 72 4.28 -13.50 6.12
N ILE A 73 3.90 -12.24 6.28
CA ILE A 73 3.77 -11.30 5.16
C ILE A 73 5.18 -10.94 4.69
N ILE A 74 5.47 -11.12 3.41
CA ILE A 74 6.82 -10.95 2.87
C ILE A 74 6.95 -9.83 1.84
N SER A 75 5.86 -9.16 1.46
CA SER A 75 5.91 -8.03 0.54
C SER A 75 4.90 -6.96 0.94
N GLY A 76 5.13 -5.75 0.50
CA GLY A 76 4.26 -4.62 0.85
C GLY A 76 4.55 -3.37 0.04
N ALA A 77 4.39 -2.21 0.66
CA ALA A 77 4.47 -0.91 -0.02
C ALA A 77 5.87 -0.48 -0.43
N GLY A 78 6.92 -1.20 -0.02
CA GLY A 78 8.29 -0.76 -0.29
C GLY A 78 8.56 0.60 0.33
N VAL A 79 9.19 1.48 -0.43
CA VAL A 79 9.54 2.82 0.08
C VAL A 79 8.33 3.75 0.20
N ALA A 80 7.17 3.38 -0.34
CA ALA A 80 6.01 4.25 -0.32
C ALA A 80 5.38 4.37 1.07
N GLY A 81 5.61 3.44 1.98
CA GLY A 81 5.13 3.54 3.34
C GLY A 81 5.86 2.57 4.25
N MET A 82 6.51 3.09 5.30
CA MET A 82 7.32 2.30 6.21
C MET A 82 7.17 2.79 7.64
N VAL A 83 7.30 1.86 8.58
CA VAL A 83 7.38 2.13 10.01
C VAL A 83 8.48 1.23 10.56
N ASP A 84 9.46 1.81 11.27
CA ASP A 84 10.57 1.06 11.88
C ASP A 84 11.25 0.13 10.88
N ASN A 85 11.50 0.64 9.66
CA ASN A 85 12.14 -0.09 8.56
C ASN A 85 11.34 -1.27 8.03
N ARG A 86 10.06 -1.35 8.35
CA ARG A 86 9.15 -2.37 7.82
C ARG A 86 8.10 -1.70 6.96
N SER A 87 7.93 -2.20 5.73
CA SER A 87 6.94 -1.66 4.81
C SER A 87 5.52 -1.95 5.28
N PHE A 88 4.59 -1.05 4.97
CA PHE A 88 3.17 -1.35 5.17
C PHE A 88 2.78 -2.56 4.32
N ALA A 89 2.04 -3.48 4.90
CA ALA A 89 1.41 -4.53 4.13
C ALA A 89 0.21 -3.95 3.36
N LEU A 90 -0.07 -4.53 2.22
CA LEU A 90 -1.12 -4.06 1.32
C LEU A 90 -2.06 -5.20 0.98
N VAL A 91 -3.28 -4.87 0.56
CA VAL A 91 -4.11 -5.85 -0.14
C VAL A 91 -3.34 -6.23 -1.42
N GLY A 92 -3.05 -7.50 -1.59
CA GLY A 92 -2.17 -8.01 -2.64
C GLY A 92 -0.80 -8.46 -2.15
N SER A 93 -0.43 -8.14 -0.90
CA SER A 93 0.85 -8.59 -0.34
C SER A 93 0.93 -10.12 -0.29
N GLU A 94 2.11 -10.66 -0.58
CA GLU A 94 2.36 -12.09 -0.57
C GLU A 94 2.78 -12.57 0.81
N LEU A 95 2.48 -13.82 1.10
CA LEU A 95 2.93 -14.52 2.29
C LEU A 95 3.97 -15.58 1.91
N ASN A 96 4.76 -16.00 2.88
CA ASN A 96 5.82 -16.96 2.64
C ASN A 96 5.32 -18.38 2.30
N ASN A 97 4.02 -18.62 2.41
CA ASN A 97 3.41 -19.91 2.04
C ASN A 97 2.70 -19.84 0.67
N GLY A 98 2.86 -18.76 -0.08
CA GLY A 98 2.24 -18.59 -1.38
C GLY A 98 0.83 -17.97 -1.34
N ASP A 99 0.30 -17.70 -0.18
CA ASP A 99 -0.98 -17.03 -0.02
C ASP A 99 -0.83 -15.51 -0.25
N ARG A 100 -1.94 -14.79 -0.32
CA ARG A 100 -1.98 -13.32 -0.51
C ARG A 100 -3.06 -12.70 0.34
N ILE A 101 -2.84 -11.45 0.73
CA ILE A 101 -3.88 -10.65 1.38
C ILE A 101 -4.92 -10.29 0.32
N ALA A 102 -6.17 -10.68 0.56
CA ALA A 102 -7.24 -10.54 -0.43
C ALA A 102 -8.15 -9.33 -0.19
N GLY A 103 -8.25 -8.85 1.03
CA GLY A 103 -9.14 -7.74 1.35
C GLY A 103 -9.37 -7.62 2.84
N PRO A 104 -10.34 -6.81 3.28
CA PRO A 104 -11.26 -6.02 2.45
C PRO A 104 -10.60 -4.84 1.75
N HIS A 105 -11.15 -4.48 0.59
CA HIS A 105 -10.72 -3.28 -0.12
C HIS A 105 -11.37 -2.06 0.53
N HIS A 106 -10.62 -0.96 0.59
CA HIS A 106 -11.09 0.31 1.13
C HIS A 106 -10.25 1.44 0.51
N ASP A 107 -10.66 2.67 0.72
CA ASP A 107 -9.94 3.86 0.26
C ASP A 107 -9.53 4.77 1.42
N ASP A 108 -9.56 4.27 2.64
CA ASP A 108 -9.18 5.05 3.83
C ASP A 108 -7.69 5.37 3.84
N ALA A 109 -6.87 4.46 3.37
CA ALA A 109 -5.44 4.68 3.14
C ALA A 109 -4.99 3.76 2.01
N THR A 110 -4.37 4.33 0.99
CA THR A 110 -3.95 3.58 -0.19
C THR A 110 -2.55 4.00 -0.62
N ILE A 111 -1.88 3.08 -1.29
CA ILE A 111 -0.62 3.36 -1.99
C ILE A 111 -0.96 3.36 -3.48
N THR A 112 -0.62 4.44 -4.17
CA THR A 112 -0.95 4.59 -5.58
C THR A 112 0.33 4.59 -6.41
N GLN A 113 0.38 3.72 -7.41
CA GLN A 113 1.41 3.74 -8.43
C GLN A 113 0.84 4.44 -9.66
N TYR A 114 1.43 5.58 -10.02
CA TYR A 114 1.03 6.31 -11.22
C TYR A 114 1.80 5.78 -12.42
N ALA A 115 1.12 5.72 -13.57
CA ALA A 115 1.72 5.19 -14.80
C ALA A 115 2.83 6.09 -15.35
N ASP A 116 2.80 7.39 -15.01
CA ASP A 116 3.80 8.37 -15.46
C ASP A 116 4.97 8.51 -14.48
N GLU A 117 5.04 7.69 -13.45
CA GLU A 117 6.14 7.70 -12.49
C GLU A 117 6.94 6.41 -12.55
N PRO A 118 8.20 6.43 -12.14
CA PRO A 118 8.97 5.20 -12.01
C PRO A 118 8.28 4.24 -11.02
N PRO A 119 8.44 2.93 -11.20
CA PRO A 119 7.90 1.98 -10.24
C PRO A 119 8.36 2.29 -8.81
N ILE A 120 7.46 2.19 -7.86
CA ILE A 120 7.79 2.36 -6.45
C ILE A 120 8.78 1.26 -6.04
N GLU A 121 9.92 1.66 -5.50
CA GLU A 121 10.96 0.72 -5.11
C GLU A 121 10.42 -0.23 -4.03
N GLY A 122 10.55 -1.52 -4.28
CA GLY A 122 10.15 -2.55 -3.33
C GLY A 122 8.65 -2.83 -3.28
N LEU A 123 7.83 -2.17 -4.13
CA LEU A 123 6.38 -2.40 -4.11
C LEU A 123 6.06 -3.85 -4.47
N LEU A 124 5.44 -4.55 -3.53
CA LEU A 124 5.07 -5.96 -3.63
C LEU A 124 6.23 -6.89 -4.05
N ASP A 125 7.44 -6.50 -3.71
CA ASP A 125 8.65 -7.27 -4.02
C ASP A 125 9.11 -7.98 -2.74
N PRO A 126 9.00 -9.31 -2.65
CA PRO A 126 9.40 -10.03 -1.45
C PRO A 126 10.93 -10.03 -1.22
N ALA A 127 11.70 -9.67 -2.24
CA ALA A 127 13.15 -9.55 -2.09
C ALA A 127 13.60 -8.19 -1.58
N TYR A 128 12.68 -7.24 -1.44
CA TYR A 128 13.03 -5.89 -1.00
C TYR A 128 13.45 -5.88 0.47
N VAL A 129 14.58 -5.24 0.74
CA VAL A 129 15.07 -4.99 2.09
C VAL A 129 15.36 -3.50 2.19
N SER A 130 14.84 -2.85 3.23
CA SER A 130 15.09 -1.42 3.41
C SER A 130 16.59 -1.16 3.62
N ALA A 131 17.03 0.03 3.25
CA ALA A 131 18.43 0.40 3.38
C ALA A 131 18.95 0.24 4.82
N SER A 132 18.11 0.55 5.80
CA SER A 132 18.49 0.40 7.20
C SER A 132 18.58 -1.05 7.62
N GLY A 133 17.74 -1.92 7.06
CA GLY A 133 17.79 -3.35 7.33
C GLY A 133 18.91 -4.05 6.60
N ALA A 134 19.28 -3.56 5.44
CA ALA A 134 20.27 -4.20 4.59
C ALA A 134 21.68 -4.19 5.18
N GLY A 135 21.94 -3.30 6.11
CA GLY A 135 23.24 -3.19 6.75
C GLY A 135 23.40 -4.02 8.02
N VAL A 136 22.43 -4.81 8.33
CA VAL A 136 22.42 -5.57 9.58
C VAL A 136 22.99 -6.96 9.39
#